data_ba37b47fa0e416d02c578ecd9dd6719b
#
_entry.id   ba37b47fa0e416d02c578ecd9dd6719b
#
_cell.length_a   1.000
_cell.length_b   1.000
_cell.length_c   1.000
_cell.angle_alpha   90.00
_cell.angle_beta   90.00
_cell.angle_gamma   90.00
#
_symmetry.space_group_name_H-M   'P 1'
#
loop_
_entity.id
_entity.type
_entity.pdbx_description
1 polymer ?
#
loop_
_entity_poly.entity_id
_entity_poly.type
_entity_poly.pdbx_seq_one_letter_code
_entity_poly.pdbx_strand_id
1 'polypeptide(L)'
;MAGFSYLFKNRAVFPFASYAHIKAWAKRFQTLPELIRRNRRRYRLVKKSACIDERAEIGQVKAGGNKKNLKIGAYTFIGQVEFSLHDQIVIGENVCVNDGVLFLTASHDLKDPEWKHVKSPIIIEDYAWICTNSIILPGVRIGRGAVVGAGAVVSKNVGDYEIVAGNPAQVLTKKRTEKLEYNPCSFLAANRAWLIG
;
A
#
# COMPACT_ATOMS: atom_id res chain seq x y z
N MET A 1 -3.85 9.56 -5.94
CA MET A 1 -5.09 9.62 -6.77
C MET A 1 -6.35 9.88 -5.94
N ALA A 2 -6.32 9.70 -4.66
CA ALA A 2 -7.49 9.92 -3.81
C ALA A 2 -7.85 11.41 -3.60
N GLY A 3 -7.01 12.35 -3.97
CA GLY A 3 -7.35 13.77 -3.91
C GLY A 3 -8.50 14.10 -4.87
N PHE A 4 -9.60 14.60 -4.33
CA PHE A 4 -10.78 14.99 -5.12
C PHE A 4 -10.42 15.95 -6.27
N SER A 5 -9.49 16.87 -5.99
CA SER A 5 -8.98 17.84 -6.97
C SER A 5 -8.28 17.12 -8.15
N TYR A 6 -7.45 16.13 -7.86
CA TYR A 6 -6.77 15.35 -8.89
C TYR A 6 -7.76 14.58 -9.76
N LEU A 7 -8.70 13.84 -9.15
CA LEU A 7 -9.70 13.06 -9.88
C LEU A 7 -10.61 13.94 -10.74
N PHE A 8 -11.02 15.09 -10.21
CA PHE A 8 -11.85 16.04 -10.95
C PHE A 8 -11.10 16.64 -12.16
N LYS A 9 -9.84 17.05 -11.96
CA LYS A 9 -8.99 17.62 -13.01
C LYS A 9 -8.70 16.63 -14.14
N ASN A 10 -8.47 15.35 -13.79
CA ASN A 10 -8.08 14.31 -14.74
C ASN A 10 -9.25 13.38 -15.14
N ARG A 11 -10.49 13.80 -14.89
CA ARG A 11 -11.66 12.98 -15.20
C ARG A 11 -11.86 12.76 -16.70
N ALA A 12 -12.32 11.58 -17.06
CA ALA A 12 -12.83 11.34 -18.41
C ALA A 12 -14.01 12.29 -18.71
N VAL A 13 -13.96 12.93 -19.85
CA VAL A 13 -14.99 13.87 -20.32
C VAL A 13 -15.71 13.24 -21.52
N PHE A 14 -17.04 13.31 -21.51
CA PHE A 14 -17.90 12.76 -22.56
C PHE A 14 -18.81 13.87 -23.07
N PRO A 15 -19.34 13.81 -24.31
CA PRO A 15 -20.31 14.76 -24.82
C PRO A 15 -21.49 14.93 -23.86
N PHE A 16 -21.89 16.16 -23.62
CA PHE A 16 -22.96 16.49 -22.67
C PHE A 16 -24.25 15.73 -23.01
N ALA A 17 -24.95 15.24 -21.99
CA ALA A 17 -26.17 14.44 -22.07
C ALA A 17 -26.09 13.12 -22.90
N SER A 18 -24.89 12.71 -23.37
CA SER A 18 -24.72 11.39 -23.98
C SER A 18 -24.93 10.28 -22.97
N TYR A 19 -25.28 9.07 -23.44
CA TYR A 19 -25.37 7.88 -22.60
C TYR A 19 -24.08 7.64 -21.78
N ALA A 20 -22.91 7.82 -22.40
CA ALA A 20 -21.61 7.71 -21.72
C ALA A 20 -21.44 8.74 -20.62
N HIS A 21 -21.88 10.00 -20.85
CA HIS A 21 -21.87 11.07 -19.85
C HIS A 21 -22.72 10.70 -18.62
N ILE A 22 -23.98 10.31 -18.86
CA ILE A 22 -24.92 9.92 -17.78
C ILE A 22 -24.37 8.72 -16.99
N LYS A 23 -23.91 7.69 -17.70
CA LYS A 23 -23.34 6.48 -17.10
C LYS A 23 -22.12 6.79 -16.24
N ALA A 24 -21.18 7.64 -16.72
CA ALA A 24 -19.99 8.03 -15.98
C ALA A 24 -20.36 8.78 -14.68
N TRP A 25 -21.31 9.72 -14.74
CA TRP A 25 -21.76 10.42 -13.53
C TRP A 25 -22.47 9.50 -12.55
N ALA A 26 -23.30 8.58 -13.02
CA ALA A 26 -23.95 7.59 -12.16
C ALA A 26 -22.92 6.75 -11.38
N LYS A 27 -21.87 6.25 -12.05
CA LYS A 27 -20.77 5.52 -11.40
C LYS A 27 -20.01 6.39 -10.40
N ARG A 28 -19.72 7.67 -10.74
CA ARG A 28 -19.06 8.63 -9.85
C ARG A 28 -19.86 8.85 -8.56
N PHE A 29 -21.16 9.05 -8.67
CA PHE A 29 -22.03 9.19 -7.50
C PHE A 29 -22.09 7.90 -6.68
N GLN A 30 -22.25 6.74 -7.31
CA GLN A 30 -22.28 5.44 -6.63
C GLN A 30 -20.99 5.16 -5.84
N THR A 31 -19.82 5.54 -6.37
CA THR A 31 -18.52 5.28 -5.75
C THR A 31 -18.04 6.40 -4.83
N LEU A 32 -18.71 7.54 -4.81
CA LEU A 32 -18.36 8.70 -4.01
C LEU A 32 -18.22 8.41 -2.49
N PRO A 33 -19.11 7.63 -1.85
CA PRO A 33 -18.96 7.32 -0.42
C PRO A 33 -17.65 6.61 -0.09
N GLU A 34 -17.18 5.71 -0.95
CA GLU A 34 -15.91 5.02 -0.73
C GLU A 34 -14.71 5.97 -0.93
N LEU A 35 -14.77 6.83 -1.94
CA LEU A 35 -13.76 7.86 -2.17
C LEU A 35 -13.62 8.78 -0.94
N ILE A 36 -14.74 9.23 -0.38
CA ILE A 36 -14.76 10.06 0.83
C ILE A 36 -14.16 9.28 2.03
N ARG A 37 -14.54 8.02 2.22
CA ARG A 37 -14.01 7.18 3.32
C ARG A 37 -12.49 7.03 3.23
N ARG A 38 -11.93 6.74 2.04
CA ARG A 38 -10.49 6.61 1.81
C ARG A 38 -9.74 7.90 2.10
N ASN A 39 -10.23 9.03 1.60
CA ASN A 39 -9.66 10.34 1.89
C ASN A 39 -9.67 10.66 3.40
N ARG A 40 -10.75 10.36 4.11
CA ARG A 40 -10.84 10.55 5.57
C ARG A 40 -9.85 9.67 6.33
N ARG A 41 -9.64 8.40 5.90
CA ARG A 41 -8.65 7.49 6.51
C ARG A 41 -7.24 8.05 6.35
N ARG A 42 -6.85 8.44 5.13
CA ARG A 42 -5.56 9.09 4.86
C ARG A 42 -5.38 10.35 5.71
N TYR A 43 -6.33 11.25 5.68
CA TYR A 43 -6.28 12.51 6.44
C TYR A 43 -6.10 12.28 7.95
N ARG A 44 -6.78 11.28 8.53
CA ARG A 44 -6.63 10.94 9.95
C ARG A 44 -5.20 10.51 10.31
N LEU A 45 -4.52 9.79 9.43
CA LEU A 45 -3.12 9.39 9.63
C LEU A 45 -2.17 10.58 9.47
N VAL A 46 -2.36 11.39 8.43
CA VAL A 46 -1.57 12.62 8.19
C VAL A 46 -1.73 13.60 9.36
N LYS A 47 -2.94 13.79 9.89
CA LYS A 47 -3.18 14.63 11.09
C LYS A 47 -2.44 14.11 12.33
N LYS A 48 -2.12 12.81 12.37
CA LYS A 48 -1.28 12.19 13.40
C LYS A 48 0.20 12.12 13.01
N SER A 49 0.63 12.97 12.07
CA SER A 49 2.01 13.15 11.63
C SER A 49 2.59 12.03 10.73
N ALA A 50 1.77 11.13 10.16
CA ALA A 50 2.22 10.25 9.08
C ALA A 50 2.50 11.06 7.81
N CYS A 51 3.55 10.69 7.06
CA CYS A 51 3.89 11.30 5.78
C CYS A 51 3.30 10.44 4.64
N ILE A 52 2.13 10.82 4.13
CA ILE A 52 1.42 10.04 3.09
C ILE A 52 1.11 10.96 1.91
N ASP A 53 1.58 10.57 0.71
CA ASP A 53 1.29 11.32 -0.52
C ASP A 53 -0.22 11.42 -0.76
N GLU A 54 -0.66 12.55 -1.29
CA GLU A 54 -2.08 12.79 -1.56
C GLU A 54 -2.68 11.85 -2.61
N ARG A 55 -1.84 11.24 -3.44
CA ARG A 55 -2.22 10.29 -4.49
C ARG A 55 -2.22 8.84 -4.02
N ALA A 56 -1.83 8.57 -2.76
CA ALA A 56 -1.93 7.23 -2.18
C ALA A 56 -3.37 6.90 -1.77
N GLU A 57 -3.73 5.63 -1.88
CA GLU A 57 -5.04 5.09 -1.51
C GLU A 57 -4.95 4.28 -0.23
N ILE A 58 -5.67 4.72 0.80
CA ILE A 58 -5.62 4.10 2.12
C ILE A 58 -6.93 3.38 2.43
N GLY A 59 -6.84 2.06 2.56
CA GLY A 59 -7.93 1.19 2.98
C GLY A 59 -8.19 1.23 4.48
N GLN A 60 -8.61 0.12 5.05
CA GLN A 60 -8.82 0.00 6.50
C GLN A 60 -7.49 -0.34 7.17
N VAL A 61 -6.86 0.65 7.78
CA VAL A 61 -5.55 0.50 8.41
C VAL A 61 -5.68 0.54 9.92
N LYS A 62 -5.11 -0.48 10.58
CA LYS A 62 -4.77 -0.43 12.01
C LYS A 62 -3.31 0.01 12.12
N ALA A 63 -3.03 1.07 12.86
CA ALA A 63 -1.67 1.57 13.02
C ALA A 63 -1.38 1.78 14.52
N GLY A 64 -0.67 0.86 15.11
CA GLY A 64 -0.12 0.96 16.49
C GLY A 64 1.17 1.79 16.51
N GLY A 65 1.53 2.37 17.66
CA GLY A 65 2.78 3.13 17.80
C GLY A 65 2.78 4.55 17.21
N ASN A 66 3.97 5.10 16.92
CA ASN A 66 4.17 6.50 16.50
C ASN A 66 3.94 6.67 14.99
N LYS A 67 2.93 7.44 14.59
CA LYS A 67 2.55 7.65 13.17
C LYS A 67 3.59 8.46 12.38
N LYS A 68 4.50 9.19 13.03
CA LYS A 68 5.66 9.83 12.37
C LYS A 68 6.57 8.82 11.66
N ASN A 69 6.53 7.56 12.11
CA ASN A 69 7.30 6.46 11.55
C ASN A 69 6.70 5.90 10.25
N LEU A 70 5.53 6.36 9.79
CA LEU A 70 4.90 5.87 8.57
C LEU A 70 5.10 6.85 7.43
N LYS A 71 5.74 6.38 6.33
CA LYS A 71 5.87 7.11 5.07
C LYS A 71 5.29 6.26 3.94
N ILE A 72 4.44 6.85 3.09
CA ILE A 72 3.82 6.16 1.94
C ILE A 72 3.90 7.07 0.73
N GLY A 73 4.50 6.56 -0.35
CA GLY A 73 4.69 7.25 -1.63
C GLY A 73 3.44 7.33 -2.50
N ALA A 74 3.59 8.03 -3.63
CA ALA A 74 2.54 8.30 -4.58
C ALA A 74 2.00 7.03 -5.25
N TYR A 75 0.71 7.05 -5.62
CA TYR A 75 0.05 5.97 -6.38
C TYR A 75 0.12 4.60 -5.69
N THR A 76 0.45 4.57 -4.42
CA THR A 76 0.52 3.34 -3.63
C THR A 76 -0.84 2.99 -3.06
N PHE A 77 -1.24 1.75 -3.24
CA PHE A 77 -2.47 1.18 -2.70
C PHE A 77 -2.18 0.39 -1.43
N ILE A 78 -2.85 0.75 -0.34
CA ILE A 78 -2.84 0.03 0.93
C ILE A 78 -4.26 -0.50 1.19
N GLY A 79 -4.39 -1.81 1.31
CA GLY A 79 -5.63 -2.49 1.61
C GLY A 79 -6.03 -2.43 3.09
N GLN A 80 -6.57 -3.53 3.62
CA GLN A 80 -6.83 -3.70 5.04
C GLN A 80 -5.59 -4.25 5.73
N VAL A 81 -4.79 -3.38 6.36
CA VAL A 81 -3.40 -3.66 6.78
C VAL A 81 -3.19 -3.26 8.23
N GLU A 82 -2.26 -3.94 8.90
CA GLU A 82 -1.82 -3.59 10.25
C GLU A 82 -0.35 -3.15 10.24
N PHE A 83 -0.09 -1.96 10.82
CA PHE A 83 1.25 -1.40 11.01
C PHE A 83 1.60 -1.33 12.48
N SER A 84 2.66 -2.01 12.90
CA SER A 84 3.29 -1.88 14.22
C SER A 84 4.46 -0.90 14.13
N LEU A 85 4.19 0.38 14.45
CA LEU A 85 5.07 1.52 14.18
C LEU A 85 6.01 1.82 15.36
N HIS A 86 6.74 0.82 15.84
CA HIS A 86 7.80 0.99 16.84
C HIS A 86 9.07 1.59 16.24
N ASP A 87 9.29 1.34 14.93
CA ASP A 87 10.31 1.95 14.10
C ASP A 87 9.71 2.36 12.74
N GLN A 88 10.54 2.90 11.83
CA GLN A 88 10.09 3.41 10.54
C GLN A 88 9.56 2.30 9.63
N ILE A 89 8.46 2.61 8.94
CA ILE A 89 7.97 1.89 7.77
C ILE A 89 7.93 2.89 6.61
N VAL A 90 8.75 2.63 5.60
CA VAL A 90 8.83 3.45 4.39
C VAL A 90 8.34 2.62 3.22
N ILE A 91 7.28 3.08 2.56
CA ILE A 91 6.68 2.44 1.38
C ILE A 91 6.82 3.40 0.21
N GLY A 92 7.42 2.93 -0.87
CA GLY A 92 7.69 3.68 -2.10
C GLY A 92 6.43 4.01 -2.92
N GLU A 93 6.65 4.32 -4.19
CA GLU A 93 5.61 4.67 -5.15
C GLU A 93 5.10 3.45 -5.91
N ASN A 94 3.83 3.50 -6.37
CA ASN A 94 3.21 2.41 -7.16
C ASN A 94 3.23 1.04 -6.47
N VAL A 95 3.38 1.00 -5.15
CA VAL A 95 3.33 -0.24 -4.35
C VAL A 95 1.90 -0.71 -4.19
N CYS A 96 1.70 -2.03 -4.29
CA CYS A 96 0.41 -2.65 -4.00
C CYS A 96 0.53 -3.50 -2.73
N VAL A 97 -0.20 -3.14 -1.67
CA VAL A 97 -0.31 -3.92 -0.45
C VAL A 97 -1.74 -4.43 -0.30
N ASN A 98 -1.92 -5.73 -0.42
CA ASN A 98 -3.22 -6.37 -0.31
C ASN A 98 -3.70 -6.48 1.14
N ASP A 99 -4.92 -7.01 1.32
CA ASP A 99 -5.56 -7.14 2.63
C ASP A 99 -4.86 -8.17 3.52
N GLY A 100 -4.93 -7.96 4.83
CA GLY A 100 -4.42 -8.87 5.84
C GLY A 100 -2.90 -8.81 6.07
N VAL A 101 -2.18 -7.93 5.39
CA VAL A 101 -0.72 -7.79 5.56
C VAL A 101 -0.39 -7.19 6.93
N LEU A 102 0.61 -7.79 7.61
CA LEU A 102 1.16 -7.31 8.87
C LEU A 102 2.59 -6.79 8.66
N PHE A 103 2.87 -5.57 9.12
CA PHE A 103 4.21 -4.99 9.18
C PHE A 103 4.64 -4.86 10.64
N LEU A 104 5.66 -5.61 11.04
CA LEU A 104 6.16 -5.66 12.41
C LEU A 104 7.55 -5.06 12.47
N THR A 105 7.71 -3.88 13.08
CA THR A 105 9.03 -3.22 13.21
C THR A 105 9.72 -3.49 14.53
N ALA A 106 9.16 -4.34 15.38
CA ALA A 106 9.73 -4.66 16.68
C ALA A 106 9.59 -6.14 17.02
N SER A 107 10.52 -6.60 17.82
CA SER A 107 10.59 -7.94 18.42
C SER A 107 11.36 -7.86 19.74
N HIS A 108 11.73 -9.01 20.30
CA HIS A 108 12.57 -9.11 21.45
C HIS A 108 13.84 -9.90 21.15
N ASP A 109 14.95 -9.57 21.82
CA ASP A 109 16.19 -10.32 21.68
C ASP A 109 16.04 -11.65 22.42
N LEU A 110 16.12 -12.74 21.67
CA LEU A 110 15.98 -14.10 22.21
C LEU A 110 17.15 -14.54 23.06
N LYS A 111 18.28 -13.84 23.00
CA LYS A 111 19.50 -14.12 23.77
C LYS A 111 19.63 -13.26 25.01
N ASP A 112 18.82 -12.23 25.15
CA ASP A 112 18.85 -11.34 26.29
C ASP A 112 17.95 -11.89 27.42
N PRO A 113 18.51 -12.18 28.60
CA PRO A 113 17.73 -12.69 29.73
C PRO A 113 16.66 -11.72 30.24
N GLU A 114 16.82 -10.42 29.98
CA GLU A 114 15.82 -9.40 30.31
C GLU A 114 14.81 -9.19 29.16
N TRP A 115 14.88 -10.00 28.11
CA TRP A 115 13.96 -9.97 26.95
C TRP A 115 13.89 -8.60 26.29
N LYS A 116 15.05 -8.00 26.08
CA LYS A 116 15.24 -6.65 25.56
C LYS A 116 14.44 -6.43 24.26
N HIS A 117 13.73 -5.32 24.21
CA HIS A 117 12.99 -4.90 23.03
C HIS A 117 13.94 -4.42 21.93
N VAL A 118 13.86 -5.02 20.75
CA VAL A 118 14.63 -4.65 19.55
C VAL A 118 13.69 -4.12 18.49
N LYS A 119 14.16 -3.12 17.73
CA LYS A 119 13.39 -2.46 16.65
C LYS A 119 14.27 -2.32 15.43
N SER A 120 13.67 -2.46 14.26
CA SER A 120 14.35 -2.23 13.00
C SER A 120 13.35 -1.76 11.94
N PRO A 121 13.74 -0.82 11.07
CA PRO A 121 12.85 -0.27 10.06
C PRO A 121 12.50 -1.30 9.00
N ILE A 122 11.35 -1.11 8.34
CA ILE A 122 10.93 -1.85 7.15
C ILE A 122 10.92 -0.89 5.97
N ILE A 123 11.52 -1.31 4.86
CA ILE A 123 11.60 -0.54 3.62
C ILE A 123 10.97 -1.34 2.49
N ILE A 124 9.94 -0.80 1.87
CA ILE A 124 9.29 -1.36 0.68
C ILE A 124 9.55 -0.41 -0.47
N GLU A 125 10.26 -0.87 -1.49
CA GLU A 125 10.60 -0.05 -2.63
C GLU A 125 9.49 -0.01 -3.69
N ASP A 126 9.69 0.87 -4.67
CA ASP A 126 8.69 1.15 -5.70
C ASP A 126 8.23 -0.11 -6.42
N TYR A 127 6.96 -0.13 -6.84
CA TYR A 127 6.35 -1.22 -7.58
C TYR A 127 6.35 -2.59 -6.88
N ALA A 128 6.74 -2.68 -5.61
CA ALA A 128 6.61 -3.93 -4.88
C ALA A 128 5.15 -4.36 -4.74
N TRP A 129 4.91 -5.66 -4.76
CA TRP A 129 3.59 -6.23 -4.55
C TRP A 129 3.59 -7.16 -3.34
N ILE A 130 2.91 -6.75 -2.29
CA ILE A 130 2.78 -7.49 -1.04
C ILE A 130 1.40 -8.14 -1.03
N CYS A 131 1.36 -9.45 -1.22
CA CYS A 131 0.10 -10.19 -1.36
C CYS A 131 -0.58 -10.43 -0.01
N THR A 132 -1.83 -10.84 -0.09
CA THR A 132 -2.75 -11.05 1.04
C THR A 132 -2.16 -11.91 2.15
N ASN A 133 -2.39 -11.49 3.41
CA ASN A 133 -2.02 -12.21 4.64
C ASN A 133 -0.52 -12.48 4.80
N SER A 134 0.37 -11.76 4.12
CA SER A 134 1.81 -11.88 4.35
C SER A 134 2.22 -11.08 5.60
N ILE A 135 3.35 -11.50 6.19
CA ILE A 135 3.94 -10.88 7.39
C ILE A 135 5.36 -10.43 7.05
N ILE A 136 5.63 -9.14 7.26
CA ILE A 136 6.96 -8.54 7.06
C ILE A 136 7.56 -8.27 8.43
N LEU A 137 8.70 -8.94 8.71
CA LEU A 137 9.39 -8.88 10.00
C LEU A 137 10.34 -7.68 10.09
N PRO A 138 10.81 -7.35 11.32
CA PRO A 138 11.68 -6.18 11.55
C PRO A 138 12.98 -6.24 10.72
N GLY A 139 13.40 -5.11 10.17
CA GLY A 139 14.64 -4.95 9.43
C GLY A 139 14.61 -5.39 7.97
N VAL A 140 13.46 -5.85 7.46
CA VAL A 140 13.33 -6.34 6.10
C VAL A 140 13.25 -5.20 5.09
N ARG A 141 14.06 -5.28 4.02
CA ARG A 141 13.92 -4.50 2.80
C ARG A 141 13.31 -5.36 1.70
N ILE A 142 12.25 -4.90 1.09
CA ILE A 142 11.64 -5.48 -0.11
C ILE A 142 12.04 -4.60 -1.30
N GLY A 143 12.79 -5.17 -2.23
CA GLY A 143 13.35 -4.45 -3.37
C GLY A 143 12.31 -3.99 -4.39
N ARG A 144 12.77 -3.14 -5.33
CA ARG A 144 11.94 -2.61 -6.41
C ARG A 144 11.28 -3.72 -7.21
N GLY A 145 9.97 -3.61 -7.41
CA GLY A 145 9.22 -4.58 -8.21
C GLY A 145 9.17 -6.00 -7.62
N ALA A 146 9.69 -6.24 -6.43
CA ALA A 146 9.61 -7.55 -5.79
C ALA A 146 8.17 -7.96 -5.48
N VAL A 147 7.93 -9.27 -5.37
CA VAL A 147 6.62 -9.83 -5.01
C VAL A 147 6.74 -10.71 -3.78
N VAL A 148 5.93 -10.41 -2.78
CA VAL A 148 5.76 -11.27 -1.61
C VAL A 148 4.46 -12.06 -1.78
N GLY A 149 4.56 -13.38 -1.89
CA GLY A 149 3.43 -14.29 -2.08
C GLY A 149 2.44 -14.26 -0.91
N ALA A 150 1.20 -14.64 -1.17
CA ALA A 150 0.16 -14.68 -0.14
C ALA A 150 0.55 -15.62 1.00
N GLY A 151 0.31 -15.18 2.25
CA GLY A 151 0.63 -15.94 3.47
C GLY A 151 2.13 -16.08 3.76
N ALA A 152 3.02 -15.43 3.01
CA ALA A 152 4.46 -15.53 3.24
C ALA A 152 4.89 -14.81 4.52
N VAL A 153 5.86 -15.37 5.22
CA VAL A 153 6.52 -14.75 6.38
C VAL A 153 7.95 -14.36 5.99
N VAL A 154 8.17 -13.07 5.78
CA VAL A 154 9.42 -12.54 5.27
C VAL A 154 10.31 -12.07 6.42
N SER A 155 11.45 -12.76 6.62
CA SER A 155 12.44 -12.49 7.66
C SER A 155 13.81 -12.06 7.12
N LYS A 156 13.97 -12.01 5.79
CA LYS A 156 15.21 -11.60 5.10
C LYS A 156 14.88 -10.60 4.00
N ASN A 157 15.88 -9.83 3.60
CA ASN A 157 15.73 -8.91 2.47
C ASN A 157 15.37 -9.67 1.18
N VAL A 158 14.53 -9.06 0.38
CA VAL A 158 14.12 -9.54 -0.94
C VAL A 158 14.74 -8.61 -1.99
N GLY A 159 15.42 -9.18 -2.96
CA GLY A 159 16.06 -8.44 -4.06
C GLY A 159 15.05 -7.85 -5.04
N ASP A 160 15.55 -6.96 -5.90
CA ASP A 160 14.72 -6.32 -6.92
C ASP A 160 14.15 -7.37 -7.89
N TYR A 161 12.86 -7.25 -8.20
CA TYR A 161 12.09 -8.14 -9.09
C TYR A 161 12.03 -9.61 -8.65
N GLU A 162 12.55 -9.94 -7.46
CA GLU A 162 12.41 -11.30 -6.90
C GLU A 162 10.98 -11.59 -6.47
N ILE A 163 10.64 -12.86 -6.52
CA ILE A 163 9.36 -13.37 -6.01
C ILE A 163 9.67 -14.32 -4.86
N VAL A 164 9.12 -14.02 -3.69
CA VAL A 164 9.28 -14.88 -2.49
C VAL A 164 7.92 -15.43 -2.04
N ALA A 165 7.91 -16.64 -1.52
CA ALA A 165 6.69 -17.27 -0.96
C ALA A 165 7.04 -18.25 0.15
N GLY A 166 6.06 -18.60 0.98
CA GLY A 166 6.15 -19.60 2.03
C GLY A 166 6.45 -19.03 3.43
N ASN A 167 6.53 -19.92 4.40
CA ASN A 167 6.90 -19.61 5.79
C ASN A 167 7.96 -20.64 6.27
N PRO A 168 9.25 -20.23 6.45
CA PRO A 168 9.78 -18.92 6.09
C PRO A 168 9.80 -18.68 4.56
N ALA A 169 9.67 -17.40 4.15
CA ALA A 169 9.67 -17.03 2.73
C ALA A 169 10.99 -17.39 2.05
N GLN A 170 10.90 -18.04 0.88
CA GLN A 170 12.03 -18.43 0.04
C GLN A 170 11.88 -17.80 -1.35
N VAL A 171 13.01 -17.48 -1.98
CA VAL A 171 13.05 -16.97 -3.35
C VAL A 171 12.63 -18.06 -4.32
N LEU A 172 11.69 -17.74 -5.20
CA LEU A 172 11.27 -18.62 -6.29
C LEU A 172 12.19 -18.43 -7.51
N THR A 173 12.34 -19.47 -8.31
CA THR A 173 13.13 -19.41 -9.56
C THR A 173 12.54 -18.44 -10.59
N LYS A 174 11.22 -18.24 -10.57
CA LYS A 174 10.51 -17.29 -11.43
C LYS A 174 10.80 -15.85 -10.96
N LYS A 175 11.16 -14.98 -11.90
CA LYS A 175 11.31 -13.54 -11.67
C LYS A 175 10.16 -12.75 -12.27
N ARG A 176 9.93 -11.56 -11.75
CA ARG A 176 8.97 -10.61 -12.29
C ARG A 176 9.59 -9.86 -13.50
N THR A 177 8.74 -9.38 -14.39
CA THR A 177 9.19 -8.47 -15.46
C THR A 177 9.73 -7.15 -14.87
N GLU A 178 10.78 -6.61 -15.47
CA GLU A 178 11.35 -5.32 -15.09
C GLU A 178 10.57 -4.12 -15.65
N LYS A 179 9.77 -4.35 -16.72
CA LYS A 179 8.90 -3.32 -17.30
C LYS A 179 7.63 -3.19 -16.47
N LEU A 180 7.62 -2.23 -15.55
CA LEU A 180 6.52 -1.97 -14.63
C LEU A 180 5.95 -0.57 -14.91
N GLU A 181 4.78 -0.52 -15.55
CA GLU A 181 4.11 0.73 -15.94
C GLU A 181 2.71 0.87 -15.32
N TYR A 182 2.36 -0.01 -14.39
CA TYR A 182 1.03 0.01 -13.78
C TYR A 182 0.94 0.96 -12.59
N ASN A 183 -0.29 1.40 -12.35
CA ASN A 183 -0.65 2.15 -11.16
C ASN A 183 -1.74 1.35 -10.42
N PRO A 184 -1.44 0.75 -9.23
CA PRO A 184 -2.39 -0.10 -8.53
C PRO A 184 -3.67 0.65 -8.12
N CYS A 185 -3.59 1.96 -7.90
CA CYS A 185 -4.75 2.77 -7.55
C CYS A 185 -5.75 2.91 -8.71
N SER A 186 -5.32 2.75 -9.97
CA SER A 186 -6.20 2.85 -11.13
C SER A 186 -7.21 1.70 -11.23
N PHE A 187 -6.96 0.58 -10.57
CA PHE A 187 -7.88 -0.57 -10.55
C PHE A 187 -9.06 -0.41 -9.61
N LEU A 188 -9.02 0.56 -8.71
CA LEU A 188 -10.12 0.82 -7.77
C LEU A 188 -11.35 1.37 -8.50
N ALA A 189 -12.52 0.80 -8.20
CA ALA A 189 -13.78 1.17 -8.87
C ALA A 189 -14.07 2.67 -8.79
N ALA A 190 -13.81 3.31 -7.62
CA ALA A 190 -13.99 4.73 -7.44
C ALA A 190 -13.09 5.56 -8.37
N ASN A 191 -11.81 5.20 -8.50
CA ASN A 191 -10.89 5.91 -9.37
C ASN A 191 -11.19 5.68 -10.85
N ARG A 192 -11.57 4.45 -11.24
CA ARG A 192 -11.98 4.12 -12.60
C ARG A 192 -13.20 4.93 -13.03
N ALA A 193 -14.19 5.12 -12.14
CA ALA A 193 -15.37 5.93 -12.41
C ALA A 193 -15.02 7.39 -12.76
N TRP A 194 -13.94 7.92 -12.22
CA TRP A 194 -13.47 9.27 -12.53
C TRP A 194 -12.58 9.32 -13.76
N LEU A 195 -11.63 8.40 -13.88
CA LEU A 195 -10.53 8.47 -14.87
C LEU A 195 -10.91 7.85 -16.22
N ILE A 196 -11.83 6.89 -16.23
CA ILE A 196 -12.20 6.13 -17.43
C ILE A 196 -13.69 6.31 -17.75
N GLY A 197 -14.55 6.40 -16.73
CA GLY A 197 -16.02 6.56 -16.86
C GLY A 197 -16.82 5.28 -16.64
#